data_0164d21fa27c3db59a6a2f14a77714b4
#
_entry.id   0164d21fa27c3db59a6a2f14a77714b4
#
_cell.length_a   1.000
_cell.length_b   1.000
_cell.length_c   1.000
_cell.angle_alpha   90.00
_cell.angle_beta   90.00
_cell.angle_gamma   90.00
#
_symmetry.space_group_name_H-M   'P 1'
#
loop_
_entity.id
_entity.type
_entity.pdbx_description
1 polymer ?
#
loop_
_entity_poly.entity_id
_entity_poly.type
_entity_poly.pdbx_seq_one_letter_code
_entity_poly.pdbx_strand_id
1 'polypeptide(L)'
;TEESNSTSLIHGMWKHSRASNHALTLFTDIPESPGHRAAINILTRDRLCAAIGITPEEYIDTLGWAMKNPSEPEIVDASEAECYDNMQETVDITKLPFPHHWPQDRGRYSSASVIIAEDNGIRNMSFHRQFVRDPSHLVVRLVPRHLRTMTMNARKEGREVEIAVVNAPDPVVLLAAAMSFDDNIDELTIAAALHEKLYGKPLRLTRMPNGILAPADAEYVLWGRITNEDDDEGPYVDITGTVDDVRQEPVIEIDGVLHRDNPIFHALIPGEAEHKTLMGLPRAPTIKAAVNEVCECIDVHMTEGGCGWLAAV
;
A
#
# COMPACT_ATOMS: atom_id res chain seq x y z
N THR A 1 -11.73 9.69 -26.28
CA THR A 1 -11.80 8.26 -25.98
C THR A 1 -11.39 7.51 -27.22
N GLU A 2 -10.13 7.12 -27.31
CA GLU A 2 -9.68 6.15 -28.29
C GLU A 2 -10.03 4.76 -27.76
N GLU A 3 -10.97 4.10 -28.43
CA GLU A 3 -11.19 2.67 -28.30
C GLU A 3 -9.94 1.94 -28.79
N SER A 4 -9.08 1.50 -27.88
CA SER A 4 -8.02 0.57 -28.24
C SER A 4 -8.61 -0.84 -28.23
N ASN A 5 -8.73 -1.43 -29.41
CA ASN A 5 -9.09 -2.84 -29.59
C ASN A 5 -8.23 -3.76 -28.75
N SER A 6 -8.87 -4.54 -27.87
CA SER A 6 -8.56 -5.89 -27.43
C SER A 6 -7.18 -6.18 -26.83
N THR A 7 -6.75 -5.43 -25.86
CA THR A 7 -5.92 -5.99 -24.79
C THR A 7 -6.64 -5.66 -23.50
N SER A 8 -6.82 -6.66 -22.63
CA SER A 8 -7.33 -6.49 -21.29
C SER A 8 -6.80 -5.18 -20.69
N LEU A 9 -7.65 -4.31 -20.19
CA LEU A 9 -7.25 -3.04 -19.56
C LEU A 9 -6.24 -3.30 -18.42
N ILE A 10 -6.45 -4.39 -17.70
CA ILE A 10 -5.52 -4.86 -16.66
C ILE A 10 -4.10 -5.04 -17.19
N HIS A 11 -3.94 -5.57 -18.43
CA HIS A 11 -2.64 -5.75 -19.06
C HIS A 11 -2.12 -4.50 -19.81
N GLY A 12 -2.94 -3.48 -19.95
CA GLY A 12 -2.64 -2.28 -20.75
C GLY A 12 -2.29 -1.02 -19.94
N MET A 13 -2.53 -1.00 -18.64
CA MET A 13 -2.41 0.20 -17.80
C MET A 13 -1.04 0.88 -17.89
N TRP A 14 0.05 0.12 -17.93
CA TRP A 14 1.40 0.66 -18.04
C TRP A 14 1.67 1.34 -19.40
N LYS A 15 1.12 0.79 -20.49
CA LYS A 15 1.24 1.42 -21.83
C LYS A 15 0.51 2.74 -21.84
N HIS A 16 -0.69 2.79 -21.26
CA HIS A 16 -1.47 4.01 -21.13
C HIS A 16 -0.74 5.05 -20.27
N SER A 17 -0.19 4.66 -19.14
CA SER A 17 0.59 5.54 -18.26
C SER A 17 1.73 6.23 -19.03
N ARG A 18 2.53 5.49 -19.77
CA ARG A 18 3.62 6.03 -20.57
C ARG A 18 3.15 6.92 -21.72
N ALA A 19 2.11 6.50 -22.44
CA ALA A 19 1.55 7.27 -23.55
C ALA A 19 0.92 8.60 -23.09
N SER A 20 0.36 8.65 -21.88
CA SER A 20 -0.23 9.85 -21.28
C SER A 20 0.75 10.68 -20.44
N ASN A 21 2.04 10.41 -20.52
CA ASN A 21 3.09 11.07 -19.73
C ASN A 21 2.78 11.04 -18.21
N HIS A 22 2.41 9.86 -17.70
CA HIS A 22 2.06 9.61 -16.30
C HIS A 22 0.92 10.49 -15.75
N ALA A 23 -0.04 10.85 -16.62
CA ALA A 23 -1.24 11.54 -16.16
C ALA A 23 -2.04 10.68 -15.20
N LEU A 24 -2.68 11.32 -14.20
CA LEU A 24 -3.68 10.66 -13.38
C LEU A 24 -4.78 10.10 -14.30
N THR A 25 -5.01 8.80 -14.24
CA THR A 25 -5.97 8.13 -15.10
C THR A 25 -6.89 7.25 -14.28
N LEU A 26 -8.18 7.41 -14.48
CA LEU A 26 -9.25 6.59 -13.91
C LEU A 26 -9.83 5.69 -15.00
N PHE A 27 -9.78 4.38 -14.80
CA PHE A 27 -10.44 3.37 -15.61
C PHE A 27 -11.81 3.07 -14.99
N THR A 28 -12.88 3.36 -15.71
CA THR A 28 -14.26 3.23 -15.21
C THR A 28 -15.01 2.02 -15.77
N ASP A 29 -14.45 1.38 -16.79
CA ASP A 29 -14.97 0.16 -17.39
C ASP A 29 -13.81 -0.83 -17.57
N ILE A 30 -13.78 -1.85 -16.70
CA ILE A 30 -12.75 -2.88 -16.71
C ILE A 30 -13.45 -4.21 -16.97
N PRO A 31 -13.40 -4.74 -18.22
CA PRO A 31 -14.15 -5.92 -18.61
C PRO A 31 -13.88 -7.16 -17.73
N GLU A 32 -12.64 -7.29 -17.21
CA GLU A 32 -12.24 -8.40 -16.36
C GLU A 32 -12.70 -8.24 -14.90
N SER A 33 -13.15 -7.04 -14.51
CA SER A 33 -13.58 -6.71 -13.15
C SER A 33 -14.83 -5.83 -13.19
N PRO A 34 -15.97 -6.35 -13.67
CA PRO A 34 -17.21 -5.58 -13.82
C PRO A 34 -17.66 -4.95 -12.50
N GLY A 35 -18.05 -3.69 -12.52
CA GLY A 35 -18.48 -2.93 -11.35
C GLY A 35 -17.33 -2.32 -10.52
N HIS A 36 -16.08 -2.60 -10.89
CA HIS A 36 -14.90 -2.01 -10.24
C HIS A 36 -14.25 -0.97 -11.14
N ARG A 37 -13.60 0.01 -10.51
CA ARG A 37 -12.79 1.03 -11.18
C ARG A 37 -11.35 0.92 -10.70
N ALA A 38 -10.40 1.42 -11.47
CA ALA A 38 -9.01 1.46 -11.05
C ALA A 38 -8.37 2.79 -11.44
N ALA A 39 -7.44 3.28 -10.62
CA ALA A 39 -6.70 4.49 -10.90
C ALA A 39 -5.19 4.24 -10.83
N ILE A 40 -4.46 4.92 -11.71
CA ILE A 40 -2.99 4.93 -11.77
C ILE A 40 -2.46 6.35 -11.70
N ASN A 41 -1.20 6.49 -11.29
CA ASN A 41 -0.51 7.77 -11.16
C ASN A 41 -1.22 8.75 -10.21
N ILE A 42 -1.78 8.25 -9.12
CA ILE A 42 -2.52 9.05 -8.14
C ILE A 42 -1.54 9.92 -7.32
N LEU A 43 -0.43 9.33 -6.87
CA LEU A 43 0.45 9.86 -5.85
C LEU A 43 1.82 10.31 -6.40
N THR A 44 1.83 11.25 -7.36
CA THR A 44 3.06 12.03 -7.59
C THR A 44 3.28 13.00 -6.42
N ARG A 45 4.52 13.53 -6.23
CA ARG A 45 4.81 14.46 -5.11
C ARG A 45 3.80 15.60 -5.03
N ASP A 46 3.57 16.29 -6.14
CA ASP A 46 2.69 17.45 -6.17
C ASP A 46 1.22 17.07 -5.91
N ARG A 47 0.76 15.95 -6.47
CA ARG A 47 -0.60 15.45 -6.25
C ARG A 47 -0.80 14.98 -4.81
N LEU A 48 0.19 14.30 -4.25
CA LEU A 48 0.18 13.87 -2.86
C LEU A 48 0.10 15.06 -1.93
N CYS A 49 0.97 16.06 -2.09
CA CYS A 49 0.94 17.28 -1.30
C CYS A 49 -0.40 18.00 -1.44
N ALA A 50 -0.93 18.13 -2.66
CA ALA A 50 -2.24 18.73 -2.91
C ALA A 50 -3.38 17.92 -2.26
N ALA A 51 -3.34 16.59 -2.29
CA ALA A 51 -4.35 15.72 -1.69
C ALA A 51 -4.42 15.85 -0.16
N ILE A 52 -3.26 16.03 0.48
CA ILE A 52 -3.19 16.20 1.94
C ILE A 52 -3.16 17.67 2.39
N GLY A 53 -3.27 18.62 1.44
CA GLY A 53 -3.45 20.05 1.74
C GLY A 53 -2.19 20.78 2.21
N ILE A 54 -1.00 20.33 1.79
CA ILE A 54 0.30 20.98 2.10
C ILE A 54 1.05 21.35 0.83
N THR A 55 2.06 22.21 0.98
CA THR A 55 3.02 22.47 -0.11
C THR A 55 4.15 21.44 -0.11
N PRO A 56 4.87 21.25 -1.24
CA PRO A 56 6.03 20.38 -1.30
C PRO A 56 7.14 20.74 -0.29
N GLU A 57 7.27 22.02 0.07
CA GLU A 57 8.25 22.52 1.03
C GLU A 57 7.90 22.14 2.48
N GLU A 58 6.61 22.05 2.81
CA GLU A 58 6.13 21.66 4.14
C GLU A 58 6.18 20.14 4.38
N TYR A 59 6.38 19.35 3.33
CA TYR A 59 6.24 17.89 3.37
C TYR A 59 7.15 17.24 4.43
N ILE A 60 8.46 17.52 4.38
CA ILE A 60 9.45 16.87 5.26
C ILE A 60 9.18 17.22 6.73
N ASP A 61 8.90 18.50 7.01
CA ASP A 61 8.68 18.97 8.37
C ASP A 61 7.35 18.46 8.93
N THR A 62 6.31 18.31 8.07
CA THR A 62 5.02 17.74 8.46
C THR A 62 5.15 16.27 8.84
N LEU A 63 5.83 15.47 8.04
CA LEU A 63 6.06 14.06 8.38
C LEU A 63 7.00 13.91 9.58
N GLY A 64 8.06 14.70 9.64
CA GLY A 64 8.98 14.73 10.78
C GLY A 64 8.29 15.13 12.10
N TRP A 65 7.28 15.99 12.03
CA TRP A 65 6.45 16.33 13.18
C TRP A 65 5.61 15.11 13.63
N ALA A 66 4.93 14.41 12.71
CA ALA A 66 4.10 13.26 13.03
C ALA A 66 4.90 12.14 13.72
N MET A 67 6.12 11.89 13.25
CA MET A 67 7.02 10.89 13.88
C MET A 67 7.28 11.17 15.36
N LYS A 68 7.23 12.44 15.78
CA LYS A 68 7.50 12.88 17.17
C LYS A 68 6.22 13.06 18.00
N ASN A 69 5.06 13.01 17.35
CA ASN A 69 3.78 13.30 17.98
C ASN A 69 2.72 12.26 17.58
N PRO A 70 2.96 10.96 17.82
CA PRO A 70 1.96 9.93 17.50
C PRO A 70 0.66 10.18 18.26
N SER A 71 -0.49 9.86 17.65
CA SER A 71 -1.80 9.95 18.29
C SER A 71 -2.60 8.67 18.06
N GLU A 72 -3.58 8.41 18.95
CA GLU A 72 -4.41 7.21 18.83
C GLU A 72 -5.53 7.44 17.81
N PRO A 73 -5.77 6.49 16.88
CA PRO A 73 -6.90 6.54 15.98
C PRO A 73 -8.23 6.30 16.72
N GLU A 74 -9.33 6.80 16.17
CA GLU A 74 -10.67 6.50 16.66
C GLU A 74 -11.14 5.15 16.14
N ILE A 75 -11.67 4.31 17.02
CA ILE A 75 -12.25 3.01 16.63
C ILE A 75 -13.74 3.20 16.50
N VAL A 76 -14.28 2.92 15.31
CA VAL A 76 -15.72 3.01 14.99
C VAL A 76 -16.33 1.63 14.75
N ASP A 77 -17.64 1.54 14.90
CA ASP A 77 -18.38 0.31 14.57
C ASP A 77 -18.41 0.07 13.05
N ALA A 78 -18.57 -1.20 12.66
CA ALA A 78 -18.66 -1.59 11.25
C ALA A 78 -19.80 -0.87 10.50
N SER A 79 -20.89 -0.50 11.18
CA SER A 79 -22.00 0.25 10.61
C SER A 79 -21.69 1.72 10.30
N GLU A 80 -20.56 2.24 10.78
CA GLU A 80 -20.06 3.60 10.55
C GLU A 80 -18.87 3.62 9.61
N ALA A 81 -18.44 2.46 9.11
CA ALA A 81 -17.26 2.28 8.29
C ALA A 81 -17.64 2.05 6.83
N GLU A 82 -17.25 2.97 5.95
CA GLU A 82 -17.57 2.94 4.52
C GLU A 82 -16.97 1.71 3.81
N CYS A 83 -15.86 1.16 4.31
CA CYS A 83 -15.31 -0.09 3.76
C CYS A 83 -16.27 -1.28 3.89
N TYR A 84 -17.27 -1.21 4.76
CA TYR A 84 -18.30 -2.23 4.96
C TYR A 84 -19.54 -2.03 4.08
N ASP A 85 -19.59 -1.05 3.17
CA ASP A 85 -20.73 -0.83 2.28
C ASP A 85 -21.09 -2.10 1.49
N ASN A 86 -20.07 -2.87 1.08
CA ASN A 86 -20.25 -4.12 0.34
C ASN A 86 -19.31 -5.20 0.88
N MET A 87 -19.83 -6.43 0.93
CA MET A 87 -19.07 -7.64 1.25
C MET A 87 -19.34 -8.70 0.18
N GLN A 88 -18.29 -9.33 -0.34
CA GLN A 88 -18.47 -10.46 -1.26
C GLN A 88 -19.09 -11.65 -0.52
N GLU A 89 -20.19 -12.20 -1.06
CA GLU A 89 -20.84 -13.41 -0.51
C GLU A 89 -19.94 -14.65 -0.59
N THR A 90 -19.12 -14.70 -1.63
CA THR A 90 -18.12 -15.76 -1.84
C THR A 90 -16.81 -15.09 -2.27
N VAL A 91 -15.75 -15.43 -1.59
CA VAL A 91 -14.42 -14.86 -1.89
C VAL A 91 -13.98 -15.27 -3.28
N ASP A 92 -13.76 -14.26 -4.13
CA ASP A 92 -13.12 -14.43 -5.43
C ASP A 92 -12.32 -13.17 -5.76
N ILE A 93 -11.09 -13.13 -5.26
CA ILE A 93 -10.19 -12.00 -5.48
C ILE A 93 -9.75 -11.85 -6.95
N THR A 94 -9.96 -12.87 -7.79
CA THR A 94 -9.64 -12.76 -9.22
C THR A 94 -10.58 -11.82 -9.97
N LYS A 95 -11.73 -11.46 -9.38
CA LYS A 95 -12.67 -10.46 -9.91
C LYS A 95 -12.29 -9.03 -9.56
N LEU A 96 -11.37 -8.82 -8.63
CA LEU A 96 -10.86 -7.50 -8.32
C LEU A 96 -9.90 -7.01 -9.43
N PRO A 97 -9.75 -5.70 -9.64
CA PRO A 97 -8.99 -5.15 -10.75
C PRO A 97 -7.48 -5.14 -10.48
N PHE A 98 -6.94 -6.24 -9.97
CA PHE A 98 -5.50 -6.43 -9.84
C PHE A 98 -4.83 -6.40 -11.21
N PRO A 99 -3.88 -5.48 -11.46
CA PRO A 99 -3.22 -5.41 -12.77
C PRO A 99 -2.18 -6.50 -12.97
N HIS A 100 -2.01 -6.91 -14.23
CA HIS A 100 -0.78 -7.56 -14.71
C HIS A 100 0.08 -6.45 -15.30
N HIS A 101 1.06 -5.97 -14.52
CA HIS A 101 1.76 -4.73 -14.83
C HIS A 101 2.67 -4.86 -16.05
N TRP A 102 3.56 -5.85 -16.04
CA TRP A 102 4.56 -6.04 -17.08
C TRP A 102 4.48 -7.43 -17.70
N PRO A 103 4.82 -7.59 -18.99
CA PRO A 103 4.81 -8.91 -19.63
C PRO A 103 5.73 -9.95 -18.97
N GLN A 104 6.73 -9.48 -18.21
CA GLN A 104 7.69 -10.32 -17.49
C GLN A 104 7.18 -10.79 -16.14
N ASP A 105 6.15 -10.14 -15.59
CA ASP A 105 5.57 -10.52 -14.32
C ASP A 105 4.90 -11.90 -14.41
N ARG A 106 4.96 -12.66 -13.32
CA ARG A 106 4.30 -13.98 -13.21
C ARG A 106 2.80 -13.91 -13.54
N GLY A 107 2.15 -12.80 -13.23
CA GLY A 107 0.73 -12.61 -13.42
C GLY A 107 0.22 -11.31 -12.79
N ARG A 108 -0.97 -11.37 -12.20
CA ARG A 108 -1.64 -10.23 -11.58
C ARG A 108 -1.12 -10.00 -10.17
N TYR A 109 -0.89 -8.73 -9.82
CA TYR A 109 -0.36 -8.34 -8.51
C TYR A 109 -1.15 -7.21 -7.86
N SER A 110 -1.23 -7.24 -6.53
CA SER A 110 -1.46 -6.06 -5.71
C SER A 110 -0.11 -5.40 -5.42
N SER A 111 0.10 -4.19 -5.94
CA SER A 111 1.36 -3.45 -5.81
C SER A 111 1.26 -2.24 -4.90
N ALA A 112 0.03 -1.75 -4.64
CA ALA A 112 -0.23 -0.55 -3.84
C ALA A 112 -0.92 -0.84 -2.50
N SER A 113 -1.17 -2.09 -2.17
CA SER A 113 -1.82 -2.43 -0.91
C SER A 113 -0.82 -2.46 0.24
N VAL A 114 -1.27 -2.00 1.40
CA VAL A 114 -0.57 -2.17 2.67
C VAL A 114 -1.12 -3.40 3.39
N ILE A 115 -0.27 -4.10 4.11
CA ILE A 115 -0.67 -5.17 5.03
C ILE A 115 -0.60 -4.63 6.44
N ILE A 116 -1.70 -4.76 7.17
CA ILE A 116 -1.78 -4.52 8.60
C ILE A 116 -1.83 -5.89 9.27
N ALA A 117 -0.91 -6.12 10.19
CA ALA A 117 -0.81 -7.34 10.97
C ALA A 117 -0.69 -7.01 12.46
N GLU A 118 -1.20 -7.88 13.30
CA GLU A 118 -1.02 -7.78 14.76
C GLU A 118 -0.73 -9.17 15.33
N ASP A 119 0.37 -9.29 16.07
CA ASP A 119 0.73 -10.51 16.78
C ASP A 119 1.36 -10.15 18.15
N ASN A 120 0.90 -10.82 19.20
CA ASN A 120 1.37 -10.60 20.57
C ASN A 120 1.31 -9.12 21.04
N GLY A 121 0.31 -8.36 20.58
CA GLY A 121 0.11 -6.96 20.93
C GLY A 121 1.04 -5.98 20.19
N ILE A 122 1.79 -6.46 19.21
CA ILE A 122 2.61 -5.63 18.31
C ILE A 122 1.88 -5.54 16.99
N ARG A 123 1.59 -4.30 16.55
CA ARG A 123 1.01 -4.00 15.24
C ARG A 123 2.10 -3.52 14.28
N ASN A 124 1.97 -3.90 13.03
CA ASN A 124 2.80 -3.41 11.93
C ASN A 124 1.95 -3.13 10.70
N MET A 125 2.23 -2.05 10.01
CA MET A 125 1.62 -1.71 8.74
C MET A 125 2.70 -1.39 7.71
N SER A 126 2.74 -2.12 6.60
CA SER A 126 3.78 -1.94 5.58
C SER A 126 3.32 -2.36 4.18
N PHE A 127 4.00 -1.79 3.16
CA PHE A 127 3.78 -2.18 1.78
C PHE A 127 4.43 -3.53 1.47
N HIS A 128 3.65 -4.39 0.84
CA HIS A 128 4.13 -5.66 0.29
C HIS A 128 3.45 -5.93 -1.04
N ARG A 129 4.22 -6.29 -2.07
CA ARG A 129 3.64 -6.80 -3.31
C ARG A 129 3.07 -8.20 -3.08
N GLN A 130 1.93 -8.48 -3.68
CA GLN A 130 1.23 -9.74 -3.51
C GLN A 130 0.81 -10.29 -4.87
N PHE A 131 1.26 -11.49 -5.21
CA PHE A 131 0.86 -12.21 -6.41
C PHE A 131 -0.52 -12.84 -6.20
N VAL A 132 -1.44 -12.67 -7.15
CA VAL A 132 -2.76 -13.33 -7.13
C VAL A 132 -2.60 -14.76 -7.61
N ARG A 133 -2.62 -15.72 -6.69
CA ARG A 133 -2.43 -17.13 -6.98
C ARG A 133 -3.70 -17.79 -7.55
N ASP A 134 -4.81 -17.59 -6.85
CA ASP A 134 -6.10 -18.21 -7.15
C ASP A 134 -7.25 -17.37 -6.51
N PRO A 135 -8.53 -17.83 -6.57
CA PRO A 135 -9.66 -17.04 -6.05
C PRO A 135 -9.60 -16.62 -4.59
N SER A 136 -8.84 -17.31 -3.74
CA SER A 136 -8.77 -17.00 -2.30
C SER A 136 -7.34 -16.86 -1.76
N HIS A 137 -6.31 -16.96 -2.60
CA HIS A 137 -4.93 -16.91 -2.12
C HIS A 137 -4.07 -15.88 -2.86
N LEU A 138 -3.23 -15.22 -2.06
CA LEU A 138 -2.14 -14.36 -2.51
C LEU A 138 -0.79 -14.98 -2.10
N VAL A 139 0.29 -14.67 -2.81
CA VAL A 139 1.65 -14.96 -2.36
C VAL A 139 2.36 -13.64 -2.10
N VAL A 140 2.82 -13.43 -0.87
CA VAL A 140 3.35 -12.14 -0.43
C VAL A 140 4.86 -12.10 -0.38
N ARG A 141 5.47 -11.10 -1.01
CA ARG A 141 6.92 -10.86 -0.89
C ARG A 141 7.25 -10.23 0.46
N LEU A 142 7.87 -10.99 1.36
CA LEU A 142 8.32 -10.50 2.66
C LEU A 142 9.83 -10.23 2.66
N VAL A 143 10.21 -8.96 2.66
CA VAL A 143 11.60 -8.56 2.91
C VAL A 143 11.96 -8.70 4.40
N PRO A 144 13.25 -8.89 4.76
CA PRO A 144 13.69 -9.05 6.16
C PRO A 144 13.45 -7.78 7.00
N ARG A 145 12.22 -7.59 7.49
CA ARG A 145 11.73 -6.51 8.35
C ARG A 145 10.64 -7.04 9.30
N HIS A 146 9.91 -6.15 9.94
CA HIS A 146 8.96 -6.43 11.03
C HIS A 146 7.95 -7.54 10.68
N LEU A 147 7.18 -7.41 9.59
CA LEU A 147 6.19 -8.42 9.22
C LEU A 147 6.81 -9.80 8.96
N ARG A 148 8.00 -9.86 8.32
CA ARG A 148 8.71 -11.15 8.15
C ARG A 148 9.11 -11.73 9.50
N THR A 149 9.66 -10.92 10.40
CA THR A 149 10.05 -11.36 11.74
C THR A 149 8.84 -11.88 12.51
N MET A 150 7.73 -11.16 12.50
CA MET A 150 6.45 -11.55 13.08
C MET A 150 5.99 -12.91 12.53
N THR A 151 5.92 -13.04 11.20
CA THR A 151 5.51 -14.28 10.53
C THR A 151 6.41 -15.46 10.88
N MET A 152 7.74 -15.27 10.84
CA MET A 152 8.68 -16.35 11.16
C MET A 152 8.62 -16.79 12.62
N ASN A 153 8.34 -15.86 13.54
CA ASN A 153 8.17 -16.19 14.96
C ASN A 153 6.86 -16.95 15.22
N ALA A 154 5.75 -16.50 14.63
CA ALA A 154 4.47 -17.22 14.72
C ALA A 154 4.58 -18.64 14.16
N ARG A 155 5.25 -18.82 13.02
CA ARG A 155 5.48 -20.15 12.39
C ARG A 155 6.28 -21.10 13.30
N LYS A 156 7.30 -20.62 14.04
CA LYS A 156 8.05 -21.45 15.00
C LYS A 156 7.14 -21.99 16.12
N GLU A 157 6.07 -21.27 16.42
CA GLU A 157 5.07 -21.65 17.41
C GLU A 157 3.88 -22.43 16.80
N GLY A 158 3.92 -22.72 15.51
CA GLY A 158 2.86 -23.40 14.77
C GLY A 158 1.60 -22.52 14.58
N ARG A 159 1.73 -21.21 14.69
CA ARG A 159 0.65 -20.22 14.48
C ARG A 159 0.74 -19.58 13.10
N GLU A 160 -0.38 -19.07 12.65
CA GLU A 160 -0.52 -18.18 11.51
C GLU A 160 -0.70 -16.74 11.99
N VAL A 161 -0.54 -15.76 11.11
CA VAL A 161 -0.65 -14.34 11.47
C VAL A 161 -1.88 -13.73 10.80
N GLU A 162 -2.82 -13.28 11.62
CA GLU A 162 -4.01 -12.56 11.13
C GLU A 162 -3.61 -11.22 10.51
N ILE A 163 -4.21 -10.89 9.36
CA ILE A 163 -3.91 -9.68 8.62
C ILE A 163 -5.14 -9.03 8.00
N ALA A 164 -4.98 -7.75 7.66
CA ALA A 164 -5.83 -7.05 6.68
C ALA A 164 -4.94 -6.52 5.54
N VAL A 165 -5.35 -6.77 4.31
CA VAL A 165 -4.77 -6.19 3.09
C VAL A 165 -5.64 -5.02 2.69
N VAL A 166 -5.10 -3.81 2.74
CA VAL A 166 -5.84 -2.56 2.51
C VAL A 166 -5.36 -1.90 1.23
N ASN A 167 -6.26 -1.68 0.29
CA ASN A 167 -5.97 -0.96 -0.95
C ASN A 167 -6.71 0.38 -0.98
N ALA A 168 -6.01 1.42 -1.42
CA ALA A 168 -6.51 2.79 -1.49
C ALA A 168 -7.15 3.30 -0.17
N PRO A 169 -6.45 3.25 0.98
CA PRO A 169 -6.82 4.04 2.15
C PRO A 169 -6.49 5.51 1.91
N ASP A 170 -6.80 6.37 2.89
CA ASP A 170 -6.35 7.76 2.87
C ASP A 170 -4.83 7.89 2.60
N PRO A 171 -4.38 8.88 1.82
CA PRO A 171 -2.96 9.09 1.51
C PRO A 171 -2.03 9.16 2.73
N VAL A 172 -2.49 9.66 3.88
CA VAL A 172 -1.65 9.71 5.10
C VAL A 172 -1.35 8.32 5.65
N VAL A 173 -2.25 7.35 5.44
CA VAL A 173 -2.02 5.94 5.80
C VAL A 173 -0.93 5.34 4.92
N LEU A 174 -0.99 5.60 3.60
CA LEU A 174 0.04 5.14 2.67
C LEU A 174 1.41 5.76 2.98
N LEU A 175 1.45 7.04 3.36
CA LEU A 175 2.68 7.70 3.77
C LEU A 175 3.27 7.05 5.03
N ALA A 176 2.48 6.84 6.06
CA ALA A 176 2.93 6.20 7.30
C ALA A 176 3.44 4.77 7.04
N ALA A 177 2.74 3.98 6.21
CA ALA A 177 3.15 2.62 5.85
C ALA A 177 4.47 2.56 5.05
N ALA A 178 4.83 3.64 4.35
CA ALA A 178 6.08 3.73 3.57
C ALA A 178 7.26 4.29 4.38
N MET A 179 7.01 4.85 5.58
CA MET A 179 8.07 5.33 6.47
C MET A 179 8.87 4.15 7.04
N SER A 180 10.08 4.44 7.48
CA SER A 180 10.91 3.46 8.17
C SER A 180 11.09 3.90 9.61
N PHE A 181 10.66 3.06 10.53
CA PHE A 181 10.77 3.28 11.97
C PHE A 181 11.64 2.21 12.60
N ASP A 182 12.10 2.51 13.81
CA ASP A 182 12.68 1.50 14.71
C ASP A 182 11.58 0.53 15.19
N ASP A 183 11.99 -0.59 15.75
CA ASP A 183 11.08 -1.61 16.28
C ASP A 183 10.08 -1.01 17.29
N ASN A 184 8.83 -1.48 17.22
CA ASN A 184 7.72 -1.15 18.13
C ASN A 184 7.02 0.22 17.90
N ILE A 185 7.20 0.85 16.77
CA ILE A 185 6.34 1.98 16.39
C ILE A 185 5.15 1.44 15.58
N ASP A 186 3.96 1.77 16.03
CA ASP A 186 2.71 1.50 15.30
C ASP A 186 2.49 2.59 14.24
N GLU A 187 2.63 2.23 12.97
CA GLU A 187 2.49 3.16 11.85
C GLU A 187 1.09 3.80 11.79
N LEU A 188 0.06 3.14 12.32
CA LEU A 188 -1.29 3.71 12.38
C LEU A 188 -1.38 4.90 13.35
N THR A 189 -0.57 4.95 14.41
CA THR A 189 -0.51 6.12 15.30
C THR A 189 0.14 7.34 14.63
N ILE A 190 1.08 7.11 13.72
CA ILE A 190 1.68 8.15 12.88
C ILE A 190 0.69 8.65 11.83
N ALA A 191 -0.04 7.73 11.18
CA ALA A 191 -1.12 8.08 10.27
C ALA A 191 -2.22 8.88 10.98
N ALA A 192 -2.59 8.52 12.21
CA ALA A 192 -3.57 9.25 13.02
C ALA A 192 -3.10 10.66 13.34
N ALA A 193 -1.84 10.84 13.73
CA ALA A 193 -1.26 12.17 13.98
C ALA A 193 -1.27 13.05 12.72
N LEU A 194 -0.92 12.50 11.56
CA LEU A 194 -1.01 13.20 10.27
C LEU A 194 -2.46 13.59 9.96
N HIS A 195 -3.39 12.65 10.10
CA HIS A 195 -4.80 12.86 9.79
C HIS A 195 -5.41 13.96 10.66
N GLU A 196 -5.16 13.93 11.96
CA GLU A 196 -5.63 14.96 12.89
C GLU A 196 -5.01 16.33 12.58
N LYS A 197 -3.69 16.38 12.34
CA LYS A 197 -2.98 17.63 12.01
C LYS A 197 -3.47 18.27 10.73
N LEU A 198 -3.70 17.48 9.68
CA LEU A 198 -3.98 17.96 8.33
C LEU A 198 -5.48 18.19 8.10
N TYR A 199 -6.34 17.35 8.67
CA TYR A 199 -7.78 17.39 8.41
C TYR A 199 -8.61 17.85 9.62
N GLY A 200 -7.99 18.02 10.80
CA GLY A 200 -8.66 18.45 12.02
C GLY A 200 -9.65 17.43 12.59
N LYS A 201 -9.52 16.16 12.25
CA LYS A 201 -10.37 15.06 12.71
C LYS A 201 -9.55 13.79 12.89
N PRO A 202 -9.96 12.84 13.75
CA PRO A 202 -9.22 11.59 13.98
C PRO A 202 -9.24 10.69 12.74
N LEU A 203 -8.18 9.88 12.58
CA LEU A 203 -8.21 8.73 11.69
C LEU A 203 -9.17 7.69 12.27
N ARG A 204 -10.13 7.24 11.47
CA ARG A 204 -11.10 6.22 11.89
C ARG A 204 -10.63 4.83 11.48
N LEU A 205 -10.62 3.90 12.42
CA LEU A 205 -10.38 2.49 12.17
C LEU A 205 -11.62 1.67 12.54
N THR A 206 -11.82 0.56 11.86
CA THR A 206 -12.86 -0.41 12.23
C THR A 206 -12.28 -1.81 12.33
N ARG A 207 -12.96 -2.67 13.08
CA ARG A 207 -12.47 -4.03 13.34
C ARG A 207 -12.97 -5.00 12.27
N MET A 208 -12.03 -5.69 11.63
CA MET A 208 -12.33 -6.77 10.69
C MET A 208 -12.82 -8.03 11.43
N PRO A 209 -13.53 -8.96 10.75
CA PRO A 209 -14.01 -10.18 11.38
C PRO A 209 -12.94 -11.05 12.05
N ASN A 210 -11.70 -11.02 11.56
CA ASN A 210 -10.53 -11.69 12.17
C ASN A 210 -9.88 -10.89 13.32
N GLY A 211 -10.45 -9.75 13.70
CA GLY A 211 -9.98 -8.94 14.83
C GLY A 211 -9.00 -7.81 14.48
N ILE A 212 -8.42 -7.81 13.29
CA ILE A 212 -7.47 -6.76 12.84
C ILE A 212 -8.21 -5.43 12.66
N LEU A 213 -7.57 -4.33 13.07
CA LEU A 213 -8.06 -2.98 12.81
C LEU A 213 -7.58 -2.50 11.43
N ALA A 214 -8.49 -1.95 10.64
CA ALA A 214 -8.19 -1.38 9.32
C ALA A 214 -8.86 0.00 9.17
N PRO A 215 -8.36 0.89 8.28
CA PRO A 215 -8.99 2.18 8.00
C PRO A 215 -10.45 2.00 7.57
N ALA A 216 -11.35 2.72 8.26
CA ALA A 216 -12.80 2.60 8.08
C ALA A 216 -13.27 3.10 6.70
N ASP A 217 -12.52 4.01 6.09
CA ASP A 217 -12.82 4.66 4.82
C ASP A 217 -11.99 4.14 3.64
N ALA A 218 -11.27 3.02 3.81
CA ALA A 218 -10.52 2.41 2.72
C ALA A 218 -11.43 1.94 1.57
N GLU A 219 -10.96 2.07 0.33
CA GLU A 219 -11.72 1.63 -0.85
C GLU A 219 -11.92 0.11 -0.87
N TYR A 220 -10.87 -0.66 -0.47
CA TYR A 220 -10.91 -2.12 -0.34
C TYR A 220 -10.19 -2.58 0.92
N VAL A 221 -10.78 -3.55 1.61
CA VAL A 221 -10.15 -4.29 2.70
C VAL A 221 -10.39 -5.78 2.49
N LEU A 222 -9.32 -6.55 2.37
CA LEU A 222 -9.35 -8.00 2.37
C LEU A 222 -8.81 -8.45 3.73
N TRP A 223 -9.51 -9.35 4.43
CA TRP A 223 -8.99 -9.92 5.66
C TRP A 223 -8.71 -11.40 5.48
N GLY A 224 -7.79 -11.91 6.27
CA GLY A 224 -7.34 -13.29 6.22
C GLY A 224 -6.09 -13.48 7.06
N ARG A 225 -5.25 -14.40 6.68
CA ARG A 225 -4.05 -14.75 7.45
C ARG A 225 -2.87 -15.14 6.58
N ILE A 226 -1.68 -14.86 7.05
CA ILE A 226 -0.44 -15.42 6.48
C ILE A 226 -0.31 -16.84 7.01
N THR A 227 -0.39 -17.81 6.12
CA THR A 227 -0.36 -19.24 6.44
C THR A 227 1.04 -19.77 6.66
N ASN A 228 1.15 -21.05 7.03
CA ASN A 228 2.42 -21.78 7.11
C ASN A 228 2.88 -22.38 5.76
N GLU A 229 2.10 -22.17 4.70
CA GLU A 229 2.42 -22.57 3.32
C GLU A 229 3.32 -21.55 2.65
N ASP A 230 4.25 -22.00 1.81
CA ASP A 230 5.03 -21.16 0.89
C ASP A 230 4.72 -21.56 -0.56
N ASP A 231 4.81 -20.61 -1.49
CA ASP A 231 4.66 -20.82 -2.92
C ASP A 231 5.63 -19.88 -3.68
N ASP A 232 5.77 -20.10 -4.98
CA ASP A 232 6.59 -19.27 -5.84
C ASP A 232 6.02 -17.83 -5.89
N GLU A 233 6.85 -16.83 -5.60
CA GLU A 233 6.62 -15.40 -5.82
C GLU A 233 7.60 -14.90 -6.86
N GLY A 234 7.12 -14.16 -7.84
CA GLY A 234 7.91 -13.70 -8.98
C GLY A 234 7.82 -14.66 -10.19
N PRO A 235 8.45 -14.30 -11.34
CA PRO A 235 9.21 -13.05 -11.53
C PRO A 235 8.34 -11.79 -11.44
N TYR A 236 8.96 -10.66 -11.11
CA TYR A 236 8.26 -9.38 -10.97
C TYR A 236 9.20 -8.20 -11.27
N VAL A 237 8.72 -7.22 -12.02
CA VAL A 237 9.48 -5.98 -12.27
C VAL A 237 9.37 -5.07 -11.06
N ASP A 238 10.50 -4.84 -10.37
CA ASP A 238 10.53 -4.07 -9.13
C ASP A 238 10.77 -2.56 -9.36
N ILE A 239 10.92 -1.79 -8.28
CA ILE A 239 11.10 -0.33 -8.27
C ILE A 239 12.25 0.16 -9.16
N THR A 240 13.29 -0.64 -9.29
CA THR A 240 14.45 -0.35 -10.16
C THR A 240 14.17 -0.53 -11.64
N GLY A 241 13.00 -1.11 -12.01
CA GLY A 241 12.67 -1.49 -13.37
C GLY A 241 13.37 -2.78 -13.84
N THR A 242 14.05 -3.48 -12.95
CA THR A 242 14.66 -4.79 -13.21
C THR A 242 13.72 -5.91 -12.75
N VAL A 243 13.85 -7.07 -13.40
CA VAL A 243 13.07 -8.25 -13.04
C VAL A 243 13.68 -8.91 -11.81
N ASP A 244 12.90 -9.08 -10.77
CA ASP A 244 13.27 -9.84 -9.57
C ASP A 244 12.98 -11.33 -9.81
N ASP A 245 13.86 -12.21 -9.28
CA ASP A 245 13.79 -13.64 -9.47
C ASP A 245 12.64 -14.29 -8.66
N VAL A 246 12.27 -15.51 -9.06
CA VAL A 246 11.33 -16.36 -8.32
C VAL A 246 11.91 -16.75 -6.96
N ARG A 247 11.06 -16.67 -5.92
CA ARG A 247 11.40 -17.10 -4.55
C ARG A 247 10.23 -17.81 -3.91
N GLN A 248 10.54 -18.68 -2.95
CA GLN A 248 9.52 -19.25 -2.05
C GLN A 248 9.15 -18.22 -1.00
N GLU A 249 7.90 -17.81 -1.00
CA GLU A 249 7.37 -16.76 -0.10
C GLU A 249 6.02 -17.19 0.49
N PRO A 250 5.63 -16.64 1.64
CA PRO A 250 4.41 -17.04 2.32
C PRO A 250 3.14 -16.83 1.52
N VAL A 251 2.22 -17.78 1.68
CA VAL A 251 0.86 -17.71 1.15
C VAL A 251 -0.03 -16.99 2.15
N ILE A 252 -0.85 -16.07 1.64
CA ILE A 252 -1.98 -15.46 2.35
C ILE A 252 -3.25 -16.16 1.90
N GLU A 253 -4.05 -16.65 2.85
CA GLU A 253 -5.43 -17.07 2.61
C GLU A 253 -6.38 -15.94 2.96
N ILE A 254 -7.26 -15.57 2.03
CA ILE A 254 -8.26 -14.51 2.17
C ILE A 254 -9.59 -15.13 2.59
N ASP A 255 -10.10 -14.69 3.73
CA ASP A 255 -11.37 -15.15 4.31
C ASP A 255 -12.54 -14.24 3.89
N GLY A 256 -12.27 -13.01 3.45
CA GLY A 256 -13.31 -12.13 2.97
C GLY A 256 -12.80 -10.85 2.30
N VAL A 257 -13.70 -10.21 1.55
CA VAL A 257 -13.45 -8.98 0.79
C VAL A 257 -14.55 -7.98 1.09
N LEU A 258 -14.13 -6.80 1.53
CA LEU A 258 -14.98 -5.63 1.73
C LEU A 258 -14.57 -4.52 0.76
N HIS A 259 -15.54 -3.69 0.36
CA HIS A 259 -15.25 -2.48 -0.41
C HIS A 259 -16.36 -1.45 -0.27
N ARG A 260 -16.00 -0.18 -0.50
CA ARG A 260 -16.95 0.94 -0.54
C ARG A 260 -17.91 0.80 -1.72
N ASP A 261 -18.96 1.62 -1.70
CA ASP A 261 -19.76 1.86 -2.88
C ASP A 261 -18.93 2.52 -3.98
N ASN A 262 -19.06 2.02 -5.23
CA ASN A 262 -18.30 2.51 -6.38
C ASN A 262 -16.78 2.64 -6.15
N PRO A 263 -16.11 1.59 -5.70
CA PRO A 263 -14.75 1.68 -5.22
C PRO A 263 -13.75 1.97 -6.35
N ILE A 264 -12.61 2.59 -5.97
CA ILE A 264 -11.47 2.85 -6.87
C ILE A 264 -10.26 2.06 -6.38
N PHE A 265 -9.83 1.08 -7.15
CA PHE A 265 -8.62 0.32 -6.86
C PHE A 265 -7.38 1.14 -7.21
N HIS A 266 -6.46 1.30 -6.29
CA HIS A 266 -5.15 1.89 -6.56
C HIS A 266 -4.25 0.86 -7.26
N ALA A 267 -4.04 1.06 -8.56
CA ALA A 267 -3.28 0.16 -9.43
C ALA A 267 -1.88 0.73 -9.73
N LEU A 268 -1.08 0.95 -8.67
CA LEU A 268 0.29 1.48 -8.78
C LEU A 268 1.11 0.63 -9.75
N ILE A 269 1.79 1.27 -10.70
CA ILE A 269 2.65 0.61 -11.69
C ILE A 269 4.09 0.56 -11.17
N PRO A 270 4.64 -0.64 -10.94
CA PRO A 270 6.00 -0.80 -10.44
C PRO A 270 7.06 -0.20 -11.37
N GLY A 271 8.11 0.38 -10.79
CA GLY A 271 9.20 0.99 -11.52
C GLY A 271 8.91 2.37 -12.13
N GLU A 272 7.66 2.83 -12.10
CA GLU A 272 7.25 4.15 -12.61
C GLU A 272 7.32 5.25 -11.51
N ALA A 273 7.06 6.49 -11.89
CA ALA A 273 7.24 7.68 -11.03
C ALA A 273 6.49 7.60 -9.71
N GLU A 274 5.23 7.12 -9.72
CA GLU A 274 4.42 6.97 -8.51
C GLU A 274 5.05 6.01 -7.50
N HIS A 275 5.56 4.86 -7.96
CA HIS A 275 6.24 3.89 -7.10
C HIS A 275 7.48 4.50 -6.42
N LYS A 276 8.29 5.21 -7.20
CA LYS A 276 9.49 5.90 -6.70
C LYS A 276 9.15 6.99 -5.71
N THR A 277 8.09 7.75 -5.98
CA THR A 277 7.57 8.79 -5.08
C THR A 277 7.16 8.18 -3.75
N LEU A 278 6.30 7.17 -3.77
CA LEU A 278 5.73 6.58 -2.55
C LEU A 278 6.80 5.89 -1.69
N MET A 279 7.80 5.25 -2.30
CA MET A 279 8.89 4.58 -1.57
C MET A 279 10.03 5.52 -1.18
N GLY A 280 10.20 6.64 -1.87
CA GLY A 280 11.29 7.59 -1.64
C GLY A 280 10.93 8.69 -0.67
N LEU A 281 9.86 9.43 -0.92
CA LEU A 281 9.50 10.62 -0.15
C LEU A 281 9.42 10.40 1.37
N PRO A 282 8.81 9.31 1.88
CA PRO A 282 8.68 9.11 3.33
C PRO A 282 10.01 8.87 4.06
N ARG A 283 11.11 8.67 3.35
CA ARG A 283 12.46 8.54 3.92
C ARG A 283 13.14 9.88 4.19
N ALA A 284 12.73 10.93 3.50
CA ALA A 284 13.37 12.24 3.59
C ALA A 284 13.41 12.81 5.03
N PRO A 285 12.34 12.72 5.85
CA PRO A 285 12.38 13.19 7.25
C PRO A 285 13.43 12.47 8.12
N THR A 286 13.57 11.16 7.95
CA THR A 286 14.57 10.36 8.69
C THR A 286 15.99 10.74 8.28
N ILE A 287 16.22 10.95 6.98
CA ILE A 287 17.52 11.41 6.47
C ILE A 287 17.83 12.82 6.99
N LYS A 288 16.85 13.76 6.95
CA LYS A 288 17.01 15.12 7.49
C LYS A 288 17.38 15.08 8.98
N ALA A 289 16.70 14.24 9.76
CA ALA A 289 16.99 14.09 11.17
C ALA A 289 18.43 13.59 11.42
N ALA A 290 18.86 12.54 10.72
CA ALA A 290 20.22 11.99 10.86
C ALA A 290 21.32 12.99 10.45
N VAL A 291 21.13 13.75 9.35
CA VAL A 291 22.08 14.75 8.90
C VAL A 291 22.17 15.91 9.90
N ASN A 292 21.06 16.32 10.51
CA ASN A 292 21.03 17.38 11.52
C ASN A 292 21.80 17.03 12.81
N GLU A 293 22.12 15.77 13.04
CA GLU A 293 23.02 15.39 14.14
C GLU A 293 24.48 15.81 13.89
N VAL A 294 24.86 16.05 12.63
CA VAL A 294 26.23 16.34 12.22
C VAL A 294 26.38 17.77 11.71
N CYS A 295 25.42 18.24 10.93
CA CYS A 295 25.43 19.60 10.34
C CYS A 295 24.00 20.06 10.02
N GLU A 296 23.79 21.35 9.84
CA GLU A 296 22.48 21.89 9.45
C GLU A 296 22.07 21.33 8.09
N CYS A 297 20.87 20.66 8.05
CA CYS A 297 20.24 20.13 6.85
C CYS A 297 19.08 21.03 6.44
N ILE A 298 19.21 21.73 5.33
CA ILE A 298 18.18 22.62 4.81
C ILE A 298 17.02 21.79 4.22
N ASP A 299 17.35 20.87 3.29
CA ASP A 299 16.36 20.05 2.59
C ASP A 299 16.94 18.67 2.25
N VAL A 300 16.06 17.74 1.88
CA VAL A 300 16.41 16.40 1.39
C VAL A 300 15.57 16.07 0.16
N HIS A 301 16.24 15.86 -0.97
CA HIS A 301 15.60 15.49 -2.21
C HIS A 301 15.93 14.04 -2.60
N MET A 302 14.90 13.18 -2.66
CA MET A 302 15.04 11.81 -3.17
C MET A 302 15.02 11.85 -4.70
N THR A 303 16.14 11.50 -5.33
CA THR A 303 16.30 11.63 -6.78
C THR A 303 15.50 10.55 -7.52
N GLU A 304 14.83 10.92 -8.62
CA GLU A 304 14.09 9.97 -9.46
C GLU A 304 14.99 8.87 -10.03
N GLY A 305 16.19 9.25 -10.53
CA GLY A 305 17.17 8.32 -11.07
C GLY A 305 17.73 7.34 -10.03
N GLY A 306 17.69 7.70 -8.76
CA GLY A 306 18.13 6.85 -7.65
C GLY A 306 17.06 5.87 -7.15
N CYS A 307 15.87 5.88 -7.71
CA CYS A 307 14.75 4.97 -7.33
C CYS A 307 14.49 4.92 -5.81
N GLY A 308 14.62 6.06 -5.12
CA GLY A 308 14.48 6.14 -3.66
C GLY A 308 15.71 5.66 -2.86
N TRP A 309 16.84 5.38 -3.50
CA TRP A 309 18.10 4.96 -2.86
C TRP A 309 19.18 6.03 -2.88
N LEU A 310 19.02 7.10 -3.65
CA LEU A 310 19.92 8.22 -3.73
C LEU A 310 19.21 9.51 -3.31
N ALA A 311 19.73 10.15 -2.27
CA ALA A 311 19.27 11.44 -1.80
C ALA A 311 20.33 12.53 -2.10
N ALA A 312 19.88 13.72 -2.48
CA ALA A 312 20.64 14.95 -2.40
C ALA A 312 20.24 15.67 -1.10
N VAL A 313 21.25 16.15 -0.36
CA VAL A 313 21.07 16.78 0.95
C VAL A 313 21.76 18.13 0.95
#